data_bb1677e422ca7285be55ce87deae971f
#
_entry.id   bb1677e422ca7285be55ce87deae971f
#
_cell.length_a   1.000
_cell.length_b   1.000
_cell.length_c   1.000
_cell.angle_alpha   90.00
_cell.angle_beta   90.00
_cell.angle_gamma   90.00
#
_symmetry.space_group_name_H-M   'P 1'
#
loop_
_entity.id
_entity.type
_entity.pdbx_description
1 polymer ?
#
loop_
_entity_poly.entity_id
_entity_poly.type
_entity_poly.pdbx_seq_one_letter_code
_entity_poly.pdbx_strand_id
1 'polypeptide(L)'
;MEFTRLEEVRAGWSGDRKYHAWDDGGKEFFLRLSPPEKWEKAQSAFALQEKAFQLGLPVSEPIELAKEDGQVRFVERWLSGRMAEDALPALPQE
;
A
#
# COMPACT_ATOMS: atom_id res chain seq x y z
N MET A 1 9.50 -8.09 6.46
CA MET A 1 9.06 -7.12 7.46
C MET A 1 7.92 -7.69 8.26
N GLU A 2 8.03 -7.62 9.57
CA GLU A 2 7.02 -8.19 10.46
C GLU A 2 6.27 -7.09 11.17
N PHE A 3 4.99 -7.32 11.38
CA PHE A 3 4.16 -6.37 12.09
C PHE A 3 3.64 -6.99 13.37
N THR A 4 3.55 -6.18 14.41
CA THR A 4 3.02 -6.64 15.69
C THR A 4 1.53 -6.42 15.79
N ARG A 5 0.95 -5.61 14.90
CA ARG A 5 -0.47 -5.33 14.93
C ARG A 5 -0.97 -5.02 13.53
N LEU A 6 -2.15 -5.53 13.23
CA LEU A 6 -2.82 -5.27 11.96
C LEU A 6 -4.27 -4.93 12.22
N GLU A 7 -4.77 -3.92 11.51
CA GLU A 7 -6.18 -3.59 11.53
C GLU A 7 -6.69 -3.53 10.10
N GLU A 8 -7.73 -4.26 9.82
CA GLU A 8 -8.25 -4.30 8.47
C GLU A 8 -8.89 -2.97 8.11
N VAL A 9 -8.56 -2.47 6.92
CA VAL A 9 -9.13 -1.23 6.42
C VAL A 9 -10.19 -1.61 5.41
N ARG A 10 -11.41 -1.23 5.70
CA ARG A 10 -12.50 -1.51 4.78
C ARG A 10 -12.69 -0.33 3.86
N ALA A 11 -11.91 -0.34 2.82
CA ALA A 11 -11.97 0.74 1.87
C ALA A 11 -12.08 0.15 0.49
N GLY A 12 -13.19 0.33 -0.14
CA GLY A 12 -13.38 -0.11 -1.49
C GLY A 12 -13.82 -1.55 -1.59
N TRP A 13 -13.81 -2.04 -2.78
CA TRP A 13 -14.37 -3.34 -3.12
C TRP A 13 -13.52 -4.05 -4.15
N SER A 14 -12.24 -3.71 -4.21
CA SER A 14 -11.34 -4.47 -5.02
C SER A 14 -11.11 -5.81 -4.32
N GLY A 15 -10.54 -6.75 -5.00
CA GLY A 15 -10.29 -8.04 -4.40
C GLY A 15 -9.13 -8.05 -3.43
N ASP A 16 -8.52 -6.90 -3.20
CA ASP A 16 -7.35 -6.81 -2.32
C ASP A 16 -7.77 -6.63 -0.88
N ARG A 17 -6.97 -7.19 0.02
CA ARG A 17 -7.13 -6.94 1.44
C ARG A 17 -6.17 -5.84 1.85
N LYS A 18 -6.66 -4.89 2.63
CA LYS A 18 -5.88 -3.74 3.04
C LYS A 18 -5.85 -3.65 4.55
N TYR A 19 -4.69 -3.31 5.09
CA TYR A 19 -4.50 -3.26 6.53
C TYR A 19 -3.69 -2.05 6.91
N HIS A 20 -4.02 -1.50 8.06
CA HIS A 20 -3.17 -0.56 8.76
C HIS A 20 -2.27 -1.40 9.66
N ALA A 21 -0.96 -1.31 9.49
CA ALA A 21 -0.02 -2.20 10.15
C ALA A 21 0.95 -1.40 11.01
N TRP A 22 1.37 -2.00 12.11
CA TRP A 22 2.38 -1.39 12.99
C TRP A 22 3.50 -2.38 13.21
N ASP A 23 4.75 -1.89 13.19
CA ASP A 23 5.88 -2.73 13.55
C ASP A 23 6.11 -2.64 15.05
N ASP A 24 7.16 -3.31 15.54
CA ASP A 24 7.39 -3.33 16.98
C ASP A 24 7.94 -2.01 17.51
N GLY A 25 8.31 -1.11 16.61
CA GLY A 25 8.71 0.23 17.02
C GLY A 25 7.58 1.23 16.99
N GLY A 26 6.38 0.78 16.62
CA GLY A 26 5.24 1.66 16.56
C GLY A 26 5.10 2.42 15.26
N LYS A 27 5.93 2.13 14.28
CA LYS A 27 5.80 2.76 12.97
C LYS A 27 4.60 2.21 12.24
N GLU A 28 3.96 3.07 11.47
CA GLU A 28 2.72 2.71 10.80
C GLU A 28 2.95 2.52 9.32
N PHE A 29 2.28 1.52 8.77
CA PHE A 29 2.41 1.15 7.37
C PHE A 29 1.05 0.79 6.80
N PHE A 30 0.94 0.85 5.49
CA PHE A 30 -0.22 0.38 4.78
C PHE A 30 0.17 -0.90 4.07
N LEU A 31 -0.51 -1.99 4.42
CA LEU A 31 -0.24 -3.30 3.85
C LEU A 31 -1.37 -3.70 2.94
N ARG A 32 -1.04 -4.11 1.73
CA ARG A 32 -2.04 -4.58 0.79
C ARG A 32 -1.67 -5.99 0.34
N LEU A 33 -2.63 -6.89 0.44
CA LEU A 33 -2.46 -8.27 -0.01
C LEU A 33 -3.32 -8.50 -1.24
N SER A 34 -2.71 -9.00 -2.28
CA SER A 34 -3.38 -9.20 -3.57
C SER A 34 -3.17 -10.62 -4.05
N PRO A 35 -4.01 -11.09 -4.98
CA PRO A 35 -3.81 -12.42 -5.56
C PRO A 35 -2.49 -12.50 -6.33
N PRO A 36 -1.93 -13.69 -6.48
CA PRO A 36 -0.63 -13.83 -7.14
C PRO A 36 -0.64 -13.41 -8.59
N GLU A 37 -1.76 -13.43 -9.25
CA GLU A 37 -1.80 -13.01 -10.65
C GLU A 37 -1.59 -11.51 -10.79
N LYS A 38 -1.64 -10.75 -9.71
CA LYS A 38 -1.36 -9.33 -9.75
C LYS A 38 0.09 -8.99 -9.52
N TRP A 39 0.94 -10.00 -9.48
CA TRP A 39 2.36 -9.80 -9.17
C TRP A 39 3.02 -8.83 -10.14
N GLU A 40 2.82 -9.01 -11.45
CA GLU A 40 3.46 -8.15 -12.41
C GLU A 40 2.95 -6.71 -12.33
N LYS A 41 1.66 -6.55 -12.13
CA LYS A 41 1.10 -5.22 -11.94
C LYS A 41 1.66 -4.57 -10.69
N ALA A 42 1.82 -5.35 -9.63
CA ALA A 42 2.34 -4.82 -8.38
C ALA A 42 3.78 -4.37 -8.55
N GLN A 43 4.56 -5.10 -9.31
CA GLN A 43 5.94 -4.70 -9.57
C GLN A 43 6.00 -3.37 -10.31
N SER A 44 5.17 -3.21 -11.32
CA SER A 44 5.13 -1.96 -12.05
C SER A 44 4.65 -0.82 -11.18
N ALA A 45 3.62 -1.07 -10.38
CA ALA A 45 3.09 -0.05 -9.51
C ALA A 45 4.10 0.36 -8.45
N PHE A 46 4.83 -0.61 -7.90
CA PHE A 46 5.83 -0.32 -6.89
C PHE A 46 6.94 0.56 -7.47
N ALA A 47 7.44 0.18 -8.65
CA ALA A 47 8.51 0.94 -9.28
C ALA A 47 8.06 2.35 -9.63
N LEU A 48 6.84 2.48 -10.13
CA LEU A 48 6.31 3.78 -10.50
C LEU A 48 6.11 4.65 -9.26
N GLN A 49 5.60 4.07 -8.19
CA GLN A 49 5.38 4.82 -6.97
C GLN A 49 6.71 5.24 -6.33
N GLU A 50 7.71 4.37 -6.40
CA GLU A 50 9.02 4.69 -5.88
C GLU A 50 9.62 5.87 -6.64
N LYS A 51 9.47 5.86 -7.95
CA LYS A 51 9.98 6.94 -8.76
C LYS A 51 9.24 8.25 -8.46
N ALA A 52 7.93 8.17 -8.32
CA ALA A 52 7.13 9.34 -7.99
C ALA A 52 7.55 9.91 -6.64
N PHE A 53 7.81 9.05 -5.68
CA PHE A 53 8.24 9.50 -4.37
C PHE A 53 9.58 10.20 -4.44
N GLN A 54 10.50 9.66 -5.23
CA GLN A 54 11.81 10.27 -5.39
C GLN A 54 11.74 11.62 -6.07
N LEU A 55 10.72 11.84 -6.89
CA LEU A 55 10.52 13.11 -7.57
C LEU A 55 9.80 14.12 -6.69
N GLY A 56 9.44 13.73 -5.48
CA GLY A 56 8.78 14.66 -4.56
C GLY A 56 7.29 14.74 -4.73
N LEU A 57 6.69 13.82 -5.48
CA LEU A 57 5.25 13.81 -5.65
C LEU A 57 4.56 13.33 -4.38
N PRO A 58 3.30 13.73 -4.14
CA PRO A 58 2.60 13.38 -2.90
C PRO A 58 2.08 11.95 -2.91
N VAL A 59 3.00 11.01 -2.86
CA VAL A 59 2.65 9.59 -2.79
C VAL A 59 3.32 8.98 -1.57
N SER A 60 2.78 7.85 -1.12
CA SER A 60 3.38 7.15 0.00
C SER A 60 4.70 6.53 -0.42
N GLU A 61 5.62 6.46 0.52
CA GLU A 61 6.90 5.81 0.25
C GLU A 61 6.68 4.31 0.18
N PRO A 62 7.01 3.66 -0.94
CA PRO A 62 6.91 2.21 -1.02
C PRO A 62 8.05 1.60 -0.21
N ILE A 63 7.71 0.62 0.62
CA ILE A 63 8.67 0.04 1.55
C ILE A 63 9.10 -1.34 1.10
N GLU A 64 8.15 -2.19 0.76
CA GLU A 64 8.48 -3.57 0.45
C GLU A 64 7.47 -4.14 -0.53
N LEU A 65 7.96 -4.97 -1.43
CA LEU A 65 7.10 -5.73 -2.32
C LEU A 65 7.60 -7.16 -2.33
N ALA A 66 6.72 -8.10 -2.02
CA ALA A 66 7.10 -9.50 -1.95
C ALA A 66 5.96 -10.36 -2.44
N LYS A 67 6.30 -11.58 -2.83
CA LYS A 67 5.31 -12.57 -3.21
C LYS A 67 5.52 -13.76 -2.29
N GLU A 68 4.56 -13.99 -1.40
CA GLU A 68 4.66 -15.04 -0.40
C GLU A 68 3.35 -15.78 -0.27
N ASP A 69 3.44 -17.08 -0.07
CA ASP A 69 2.26 -17.90 0.22
C ASP A 69 1.15 -17.70 -0.79
N GLY A 70 1.52 -17.51 -2.05
CA GLY A 70 0.52 -17.32 -3.09
C GLY A 70 -0.17 -15.98 -3.03
N GLN A 71 0.46 -14.99 -2.40
CA GLN A 71 -0.10 -13.65 -2.33
C GLN A 71 0.97 -12.62 -2.64
N VAL A 72 0.53 -11.47 -3.17
CA VAL A 72 1.39 -10.32 -3.38
C VAL A 72 1.26 -9.43 -2.16
N ARG A 73 2.40 -9.09 -1.58
CA ARG A 73 2.44 -8.26 -0.39
C ARG A 73 3.08 -6.93 -0.74
N PHE A 74 2.29 -5.85 -0.64
CA PHE A 74 2.75 -4.50 -0.98
C PHE A 74 2.67 -3.68 0.29
N VAL A 75 3.82 -3.17 0.75
CA VAL A 75 3.90 -2.39 1.98
C VAL A 75 4.36 -0.99 1.64
N GLU A 76 3.65 0.01 2.15
CA GLU A 76 4.03 1.40 1.97
C GLU A 76 3.79 2.15 3.27
N ARG A 77 4.35 3.35 3.38
CA ARG A 77 4.21 4.15 4.58
C ARG A 77 2.77 4.59 4.76
N TRP A 78 2.33 4.57 5.98
CA TRP A 78 0.99 5.06 6.30
C TRP A 78 1.00 6.58 6.30
N LEU A 79 0.06 7.18 5.60
CA LEU A 79 -0.07 8.64 5.57
C LEU A 79 -1.03 9.06 6.64
N SER A 80 -0.48 9.58 7.72
CA SER A 80 -1.22 9.97 8.89
C SER A 80 -2.20 11.09 8.57
N GLY A 81 -3.39 10.97 9.13
CA GLY A 81 -4.35 12.06 9.04
C GLY A 81 -4.97 12.23 7.68
N ARG A 82 -4.67 11.34 6.74
CA ARG A 82 -5.22 11.46 5.42
C ARG A 82 -5.29 10.11 4.76
N MET A 83 -6.44 9.75 4.31
CA MET A 83 -6.62 8.51 3.58
C MET A 83 -6.26 8.73 2.13
N ALA A 84 -5.78 7.67 1.51
CA ALA A 84 -5.44 7.76 0.10
C ALA A 84 -6.63 8.18 -0.73
N GLU A 85 -7.79 7.71 -0.37
CA GLU A 85 -8.98 8.08 -1.13
C GLU A 85 -9.32 9.55 -0.99
N ASP A 86 -8.86 10.20 0.05
CA ASP A 86 -9.05 11.64 0.17
C ASP A 86 -8.21 12.39 -0.83
N ALA A 87 -7.09 11.82 -1.18
CA ALA A 87 -6.25 12.44 -2.19
C ALA A 87 -6.74 12.09 -3.58
N LEU A 88 -7.36 10.95 -3.73
CA LEU A 88 -7.79 10.48 -5.02
C LEU A 88 -9.03 11.17 -5.57
N PRO A 89 -9.93 11.65 -4.74
CA PRO A 89 -11.14 12.25 -5.31
C PRO A 89 -10.84 13.37 -6.26
N ALA A 90 -9.68 13.88 -6.19
CA ALA A 90 -9.30 14.88 -7.16
C ALA A 90 -9.30 14.31 -8.55
N LEU A 91 -9.25 13.03 -8.66
CA LEU A 91 -9.34 12.41 -9.96
C LEU A 91 -10.77 12.46 -10.39
N PRO A 92 -10.97 12.92 -11.47
CA PRO A 92 -12.31 13.02 -11.94
C PRO A 92 -12.81 11.75 -12.35
N GLN A 93 -13.22 11.47 -12.02
CA GLN A 93 -13.55 10.60 -12.42
C GLN A 93 -14.42 10.85 -13.10
N GLU A 94 -14.22 11.36 -13.17
CA GLU A 94 -14.79 11.67 -13.57
C GLU A 94 -15.10 11.70 -14.01
#